data_ef97712ddb2c56cd188fd8a790ccffea
#
_entry.id   ef97712ddb2c56cd188fd8a790ccffea
#
_cell.length_a   1.000
_cell.length_b   1.000
_cell.length_c   1.000
_cell.angle_alpha   90.00
_cell.angle_beta   90.00
_cell.angle_gamma   90.00
#
_symmetry.space_group_name_H-M   'P 1'
#
loop_
_entity.id
_entity.type
_entity.pdbx_description
1 polymer ?
#
loop_
_entity_poly.entity_id
_entity_poly.type
_entity_poly.pdbx_seq_one_letter_code
_entity_poly.pdbx_strand_id
1 'polypeptide(L)'
;MKMSIAVPTCESKGRGNEFLDDLFRTLEIQTFKDFEIVVSDHSKDDKLVDVIDEFQHKLNILYVKNKNDRGNGPANTNNAINHCSGDIIKVMFQDDFFYDDEALQKIYDSFDDNHH
;
A
#
# COMPACT_ATOMS: atom_id res chain seq x y z
N MET A 1 8.16 11.61 -5.82
CA MET A 1 6.92 11.18 -5.16
C MET A 1 6.68 12.00 -3.91
N LYS A 2 5.46 12.51 -3.77
CA LYS A 2 5.10 13.23 -2.55
C LYS A 2 4.65 12.28 -1.45
N MET A 3 4.03 11.16 -1.80
CA MET A 3 3.47 10.24 -0.82
C MET A 3 3.78 8.80 -1.17
N SER A 4 4.05 7.98 -0.16
CA SER A 4 4.15 6.53 -0.30
C SER A 4 3.07 5.88 0.56
N ILE A 5 2.37 4.92 -0.03
CA ILE A 5 1.41 4.08 0.69
C ILE A 5 2.11 2.77 0.97
N ALA A 6 2.44 2.53 2.23
CA ALA A 6 3.14 1.32 2.65
C ALA A 6 2.11 0.26 3.04
N VAL A 7 2.11 -0.87 2.33
CA VAL A 7 1.12 -1.93 2.50
C VAL A 7 1.82 -3.24 2.89
N PRO A 8 1.95 -3.51 4.19
CA PRO A 8 2.38 -4.84 4.64
C PRO A 8 1.21 -5.81 4.44
N THR A 9 1.46 -6.94 3.80
CA THR A 9 0.39 -7.87 3.46
C THR A 9 0.82 -9.31 3.62
N CYS A 10 -0.17 -10.21 3.73
CA CYS A 10 0.03 -11.63 3.82
C CYS A 10 -1.26 -12.34 3.40
N GLU A 11 -1.13 -13.38 2.58
CA GLU A 11 -2.28 -14.20 2.24
C GLU A 11 -2.79 -14.91 3.49
N SER A 12 -4.06 -14.81 3.77
CA SER A 12 -4.68 -15.42 4.93
C SER A 12 -6.08 -15.90 4.58
N LYS A 13 -6.33 -17.19 4.77
CA LYS A 13 -7.66 -17.80 4.61
C LYS A 13 -8.27 -17.59 3.21
N GLY A 14 -7.41 -17.40 2.20
CA GLY A 14 -7.85 -17.24 0.82
C GLY A 14 -8.45 -15.88 0.49
N ARG A 15 -8.33 -14.89 1.36
CA ARG A 15 -8.98 -13.58 1.19
C ARG A 15 -8.03 -12.43 0.89
N GLY A 16 -6.72 -12.69 0.82
CA GLY A 16 -5.73 -11.63 0.58
C GLY A 16 -5.95 -10.90 -0.74
N ASN A 17 -6.26 -11.65 -1.81
CA ASN A 17 -6.52 -11.06 -3.12
C ASN A 17 -7.72 -10.12 -3.09
N GLU A 18 -8.79 -10.52 -2.42
CA GLU A 18 -10.00 -9.71 -2.28
C GLU A 18 -9.71 -8.41 -1.56
N PHE A 19 -8.97 -8.47 -0.44
CA PHE A 19 -8.64 -7.28 0.34
C PHE A 19 -7.74 -6.32 -0.44
N LEU A 20 -6.71 -6.82 -1.13
CA LEU A 20 -5.85 -5.97 -1.94
C LEU A 20 -6.59 -5.37 -3.12
N ASP A 21 -7.45 -6.14 -3.77
CA ASP A 21 -8.27 -5.64 -4.87
C ASP A 21 -9.11 -4.44 -4.40
N ASP A 22 -9.77 -4.58 -3.27
CA ASP A 22 -10.59 -3.51 -2.70
C ASP A 22 -9.74 -2.27 -2.37
N LEU A 23 -8.59 -2.46 -1.74
CA LEU A 23 -7.69 -1.36 -1.42
C LEU A 23 -7.22 -0.64 -2.68
N PHE A 24 -6.76 -1.37 -3.68
CA PHE A 24 -6.25 -0.78 -4.92
C PHE A 24 -7.34 -0.03 -5.68
N ARG A 25 -8.58 -0.52 -5.68
CA ARG A 25 -9.69 0.19 -6.31
C ARG A 25 -9.94 1.53 -5.64
N THR A 26 -9.85 1.60 -4.31
CA THR A 26 -10.01 2.86 -3.61
C THR A 26 -8.85 3.81 -3.86
N LEU A 27 -7.64 3.30 -4.09
CA LEU A 27 -6.48 4.12 -4.44
C LEU A 27 -6.54 4.63 -5.88
N GLU A 28 -7.08 3.81 -6.79
CA GLU A 28 -7.20 4.18 -8.20
C GLU A 28 -8.07 5.42 -8.41
N ILE A 29 -9.12 5.58 -7.60
CA ILE A 29 -10.06 6.70 -7.75
C ILE A 29 -9.68 7.95 -6.97
N GLN A 30 -8.56 7.94 -6.24
CA GLN A 30 -8.14 9.11 -5.49
C GLN A 30 -7.82 10.28 -6.41
N THR A 31 -8.24 11.48 -6.02
CA THR A 31 -7.96 12.70 -6.79
C THR A 31 -6.49 13.10 -6.71
N PHE A 32 -5.84 12.87 -5.58
CA PHE A 32 -4.40 13.07 -5.43
C PHE A 32 -3.68 11.91 -6.15
N LYS A 33 -2.75 12.23 -7.06
CA LYS A 33 -2.11 11.22 -7.92
C LYS A 33 -0.61 11.06 -7.70
N ASP A 34 0.04 11.97 -6.98
CA ASP A 34 1.49 11.91 -6.79
C ASP A 34 1.87 10.97 -5.66
N PHE A 35 1.57 9.70 -5.82
CA PHE A 35 1.91 8.68 -4.83
C PHE A 35 2.38 7.39 -5.50
N GLU A 36 3.13 6.62 -4.73
CA GLU A 36 3.48 5.23 -5.04
C GLU A 36 2.86 4.31 -4.00
N ILE A 37 2.73 3.04 -4.34
CA ILE A 37 2.26 2.01 -3.42
C ILE A 37 3.42 1.03 -3.24
N VAL A 38 3.83 0.77 -2.01
CA VAL A 38 4.87 -0.20 -1.70
C VAL A 38 4.24 -1.37 -0.96
N VAL A 39 4.18 -2.52 -1.62
CA VAL A 39 3.61 -3.74 -1.05
C VAL A 39 4.75 -4.64 -0.57
N SER A 40 4.78 -4.94 0.72
CA SER A 40 5.71 -5.91 1.29
C SER A 40 4.92 -7.17 1.65
N ASP A 41 5.16 -8.25 0.91
CA ASP A 41 4.35 -9.48 0.96
C ASP A 41 5.06 -10.57 1.77
N HIS A 42 4.48 -10.94 2.90
CA HIS A 42 4.96 -12.00 3.79
C HIS A 42 4.38 -13.38 3.46
N SER A 43 3.53 -13.50 2.45
CA SER A 43 2.91 -14.78 2.07
C SER A 43 3.97 -15.82 1.69
N LYS A 44 3.68 -17.09 1.97
CA LYS A 44 4.55 -18.20 1.58
C LYS A 44 4.43 -18.53 0.10
N ASP A 45 3.30 -18.18 -0.52
CA ASP A 45 3.01 -18.46 -1.92
C ASP A 45 2.94 -17.15 -2.73
N ASP A 46 2.58 -17.27 -4.00
CA ASP A 46 2.52 -16.12 -4.92
C ASP A 46 1.08 -15.71 -5.27
N LYS A 47 0.13 -16.02 -4.41
CA LYS A 47 -1.30 -15.77 -4.69
C LYS A 47 -1.63 -14.29 -4.85
N LEU A 48 -0.90 -13.40 -4.19
CA LEU A 48 -1.16 -11.96 -4.26
C LEU A 48 -0.61 -11.32 -5.53
N VAL A 49 0.28 -12.00 -6.24
CA VAL A 49 0.93 -11.46 -7.45
C VAL A 49 -0.11 -11.16 -8.54
N ASP A 50 -1.15 -11.97 -8.66
CA ASP A 50 -2.18 -11.75 -9.69
C ASP A 50 -2.87 -10.40 -9.53
N VAL A 51 -3.19 -10.02 -8.30
CA VAL A 51 -3.80 -8.71 -8.03
C VAL A 51 -2.81 -7.58 -8.34
N ILE A 52 -1.55 -7.76 -7.95
CA ILE A 52 -0.50 -6.77 -8.26
C ILE A 52 -0.42 -6.56 -9.77
N ASP A 53 -0.36 -7.65 -10.54
CA ASP A 53 -0.25 -7.58 -12.00
C ASP A 53 -1.45 -6.87 -12.63
N GLU A 54 -2.64 -7.09 -12.10
CA GLU A 54 -3.85 -6.46 -12.60
C GLU A 54 -3.80 -4.94 -12.50
N PHE A 55 -3.22 -4.41 -11.41
CA PHE A 55 -3.21 -2.98 -11.15
C PHE A 55 -1.91 -2.27 -11.55
N GLN A 56 -0.87 -2.98 -11.97
CA GLN A 56 0.42 -2.39 -12.37
C GLN A 56 0.30 -1.37 -13.49
N HIS A 57 -0.70 -1.48 -14.36
CA HIS A 57 -0.93 -0.55 -15.46
C HIS A 57 -1.63 0.74 -15.03
N LYS A 58 -2.27 0.71 -13.87
CA LYS A 58 -3.12 1.81 -13.39
C LYS A 58 -2.51 2.56 -12.22
N LEU A 59 -1.68 1.88 -11.45
CA LEU A 59 -1.09 2.39 -10.21
C LEU A 59 0.42 2.16 -10.23
N ASN A 60 1.15 3.06 -9.59
CA ASN A 60 2.60 2.90 -9.43
C ASN A 60 2.85 2.00 -8.22
N ILE A 61 3.08 0.72 -8.44
CA ILE A 61 3.24 -0.28 -7.40
C ILE A 61 4.66 -0.85 -7.43
N LEU A 62 5.34 -0.78 -6.28
CA LEU A 62 6.56 -1.52 -6.02
C LEU A 62 6.20 -2.73 -5.16
N TYR A 63 6.34 -3.93 -5.72
CA TYR A 63 6.05 -5.16 -5.01
C TYR A 63 7.33 -5.80 -4.52
N VAL A 64 7.39 -6.10 -3.22
CA VAL A 64 8.53 -6.75 -2.57
C VAL A 64 8.06 -8.02 -1.89
N LYS A 65 8.62 -9.17 -2.28
CA LYS A 65 8.38 -10.43 -1.58
C LYS A 65 9.31 -10.48 -0.37
N ASN A 66 8.76 -10.35 0.82
CA ASN A 66 9.57 -10.38 2.04
C ASN A 66 9.64 -11.80 2.59
N LYS A 67 10.80 -12.42 2.49
CA LYS A 67 11.03 -13.80 2.93
C LYS A 67 11.53 -13.88 4.36
N ASN A 68 11.82 -12.74 4.98
CA ASN A 68 12.42 -12.68 6.31
C ASN A 68 11.34 -12.47 7.38
N ASP A 69 11.54 -13.07 8.54
CA ASP A 69 10.72 -12.84 9.74
C ASP A 69 9.22 -13.07 9.50
N ARG A 70 8.89 -14.11 8.72
CA ARG A 70 7.49 -14.45 8.46
C ARG A 70 6.74 -14.67 9.78
N GLY A 71 5.53 -14.12 9.86
CA GLY A 71 4.73 -14.13 11.06
C GLY A 71 4.98 -12.94 11.99
N ASN A 72 5.97 -12.11 11.69
CA ASN A 72 6.26 -10.89 12.44
C ASN A 72 5.70 -9.67 11.69
N GLY A 73 4.50 -9.26 12.06
CA GLY A 73 3.83 -8.13 11.43
C GLY A 73 4.61 -6.83 11.49
N PRO A 74 5.14 -6.41 12.65
CA PRO A 74 5.96 -5.20 12.74
C PRO A 74 7.19 -5.23 11.84
N ALA A 75 7.86 -6.37 11.70
CA ALA A 75 9.01 -6.50 10.81
C ALA A 75 8.60 -6.30 9.35
N ASN A 76 7.45 -6.84 8.95
CA ASN A 76 6.95 -6.67 7.59
C ASN A 76 6.54 -5.22 7.33
N THR A 77 5.93 -4.56 8.29
CA THR A 77 5.58 -3.14 8.20
C THR A 77 6.84 -2.30 8.00
N ASN A 78 7.88 -2.56 8.79
CA ASN A 78 9.15 -1.85 8.66
C ASN A 78 9.78 -2.10 7.30
N ASN A 79 9.67 -3.31 6.76
CA ASN A 79 10.21 -3.61 5.43
C ASN A 79 9.49 -2.78 4.35
N ALA A 80 8.17 -2.65 4.44
CA ALA A 80 7.42 -1.80 3.51
C ALA A 80 7.87 -0.34 3.61
N ILE A 81 7.97 0.19 4.82
CA ILE A 81 8.39 1.57 5.06
C ILE A 81 9.79 1.82 4.51
N ASN A 82 10.71 0.89 4.70
CA ASN A 82 12.09 1.04 4.26
C ASN A 82 12.23 1.10 2.74
N HIS A 83 11.25 0.65 1.99
CA HIS A 83 11.26 0.72 0.52
C HIS A 83 10.49 1.94 0.00
N CYS A 84 9.94 2.78 0.88
CA CYS A 84 9.21 3.98 0.48
C CYS A 84 10.17 5.12 0.13
N SER A 85 9.82 5.89 -0.90
CA SER A 85 10.60 7.04 -1.33
C SER A 85 9.88 8.38 -1.20
N GLY A 86 8.59 8.38 -0.82
CA GLY A 86 7.82 9.60 -0.68
C GLY A 86 8.17 10.41 0.55
N ASP A 87 7.83 11.69 0.54
CA ASP A 87 8.04 12.58 1.68
C ASP A 87 7.09 12.28 2.83
N ILE A 88 5.91 11.77 2.50
CA ILE A 88 4.87 11.37 3.45
C ILE A 88 4.66 9.87 3.28
N ILE A 89 4.66 9.13 4.39
CA ILE A 89 4.41 7.68 4.36
C ILE A 89 3.12 7.40 5.11
N LYS A 90 2.15 6.81 4.41
CA LYS A 90 0.89 6.35 4.99
C LYS A 90 0.89 4.83 5.01
N VAL A 91 0.83 4.23 6.20
CA VAL A 91 0.74 2.77 6.32
C VAL A 91 -0.72 2.35 6.22
N MET A 92 -1.00 1.40 5.34
CA MET A 92 -2.32 0.79 5.22
C MET A 92 -2.17 -0.72 5.16
N PHE A 93 -2.97 -1.40 5.94
CA PHE A 93 -3.00 -2.86 5.90
C PHE A 93 -3.91 -3.32 4.76
N GLN A 94 -3.75 -4.55 4.33
CA GLN A 94 -4.43 -5.04 3.12
C GLN A 94 -5.96 -5.02 3.22
N ASP A 95 -6.52 -5.04 4.44
CA ASP A 95 -7.97 -4.97 4.66
C ASP A 95 -8.48 -3.55 4.91
N ASP A 96 -7.60 -2.55 4.84
CA ASP A 96 -7.99 -1.15 4.93
C ASP A 96 -8.40 -0.64 3.55
N PHE A 97 -9.22 0.40 3.53
CA PHE A 97 -9.55 1.11 2.30
C PHE A 97 -10.08 2.50 2.63
N PHE A 98 -10.10 3.37 1.61
CA PHE A 98 -10.61 4.72 1.78
C PHE A 98 -12.06 4.79 1.34
N TYR A 99 -12.89 5.47 2.12
CA TYR A 99 -14.30 5.72 1.77
C TYR A 99 -14.48 6.95 0.89
N ASP A 100 -13.45 7.79 0.77
CA ASP A 100 -13.50 9.11 0.17
C ASP A 100 -12.42 9.21 -0.91
N ASP A 101 -12.80 9.67 -2.10
CA ASP A 101 -11.85 9.81 -3.21
C ASP A 101 -10.87 10.99 -3.04
N GLU A 102 -11.09 11.84 -2.02
CA GLU A 102 -10.19 12.95 -1.69
C GLU A 102 -9.36 12.68 -0.44
N ALA A 103 -9.36 11.43 0.06
CA ALA A 103 -8.67 11.09 1.31
C ALA A 103 -7.17 11.40 1.27
N LEU A 104 -6.49 11.03 0.18
CA LEU A 104 -5.06 11.30 0.04
C LEU A 104 -4.78 12.80 -0.09
N GLN A 105 -5.63 13.53 -0.79
CA GLN A 105 -5.49 14.97 -0.91
C GLN A 105 -5.61 15.64 0.46
N LYS A 106 -6.54 15.21 1.28
CA LYS A 106 -6.71 15.72 2.64
C LYS A 106 -5.50 15.44 3.52
N ILE A 107 -4.92 14.24 3.39
CA ILE A 107 -3.70 13.89 4.12
C ILE A 107 -2.54 14.80 3.68
N TYR A 108 -2.37 14.97 2.39
CA TYR A 108 -1.32 15.83 1.84
C TYR A 108 -1.48 17.27 2.33
N ASP A 109 -2.69 17.81 2.25
CA ASP A 109 -3.00 19.17 2.68
C ASP A 109 -2.72 19.38 4.17
N SER A 110 -3.02 18.36 4.99
CA SER A 110 -2.75 18.41 6.43
C SER A 110 -1.25 18.59 6.73
N PHE A 111 -0.39 17.89 6.00
CA PHE A 111 1.05 18.03 6.16
C PHE A 111 1.56 19.36 5.62
N ASP A 112 1.00 19.83 4.51
CA ASP A 112 1.37 21.12 3.93
C ASP A 112 1.01 22.27 4.89
N ASP A 113 -0.18 22.21 5.48
CA ASP A 113 -0.64 23.23 6.45
C ASP A 113 0.25 23.30 7.68
N ASN A 114 0.93 22.24 8.04
CA ASN A 114 1.81 22.19 9.20
C ASN A 114 3.17 22.82 8.96
N HIS A 115 3.44 23.30 7.77
CA HIS A 115 4.71 23.96 7.42
C HIS A 115 4.68 25.48 7.59
N HIS A 116 3.62 26.01 8.12
CA HIS A 116 3.46 27.45 8.33
C HIS A 116 4.18 27.97 9.55
#